data_77d378273c9d1a3862fb276878088706
#
_entry.id   77d378273c9d1a3862fb276878088706
#
_cell.length_a   1.000
_cell.length_b   1.000
_cell.length_c   1.000
_cell.angle_alpha   90.00
_cell.angle_beta   90.00
_cell.angle_gamma   90.00
#
_symmetry.space_group_name_H-M   'P 1'
#
loop_
_entity.id
_entity.type
_entity.pdbx_description
1 polymer ?
#
loop_
_entity_poly.entity_id
_entity_poly.type
_entity_poly.pdbx_seq_one_letter_code
_entity_poly.pdbx_strand_id
1 'polypeptide(L)'
;MPYLYIISGCNGAGKTTASFTILPEMLKCKEFVNSDEIAKGLSPFNADSIAVAVEASRIMYKRIKELISNGETFAMETTLATRSVANLIREAQQAGYYVTLLYFWLNTPDLAVERVKMRVASGGHNIPEPTIRRRYATGIHNLFELYIPICDFWMIGDNSMSPMEVIAKGFKNEKQEIYKEEIFRKLEQS
;
A
#
# COMPACT_ATOMS: atom_id res chain seq x y z
N MET A 1 -13.86 16.62 7.42
CA MET A 1 -12.46 16.14 7.53
C MET A 1 -12.24 15.17 6.41
N PRO A 2 -11.29 15.40 5.50
CA PRO A 2 -10.97 14.47 4.42
C PRO A 2 -10.16 13.29 4.94
N TYR A 3 -10.18 12.18 4.19
CA TYR A 3 -9.44 10.96 4.52
C TYR A 3 -8.38 10.65 3.46
N LEU A 4 -7.22 10.20 3.92
CA LEU A 4 -6.20 9.56 3.10
C LEU A 4 -6.12 8.08 3.48
N TYR A 5 -6.50 7.20 2.54
CA TYR A 5 -6.36 5.76 2.69
C TYR A 5 -5.07 5.28 2.01
N ILE A 6 -4.18 4.66 2.77
CA ILE A 6 -2.94 4.07 2.26
C ILE A 6 -3.13 2.56 2.19
N ILE A 7 -3.31 2.06 0.97
CA ILE A 7 -3.41 0.63 0.69
C ILE A 7 -2.01 0.09 0.45
N SER A 8 -1.53 -0.75 1.34
CA SER A 8 -0.12 -1.10 1.35
C SER A 8 0.16 -2.60 1.51
N GLY A 9 1.40 -2.99 1.22
CA GLY A 9 1.85 -4.38 1.24
C GLY A 9 2.77 -4.69 0.06
N CYS A 10 3.45 -5.84 0.06
CA CYS A 10 4.38 -6.22 -0.99
C CYS A 10 3.70 -6.43 -2.35
N ASN A 11 4.49 -6.57 -3.40
CA ASN A 11 3.96 -6.98 -4.70
C ASN A 11 3.32 -8.37 -4.58
N GLY A 12 2.17 -8.59 -5.21
CA GLY A 12 1.41 -9.85 -5.08
C GLY A 12 0.51 -9.94 -3.84
N ALA A 13 0.53 -8.96 -2.94
CA ALA A 13 -0.29 -8.98 -1.73
C ALA A 13 -1.80 -8.80 -1.95
N GLY A 14 -2.25 -8.57 -3.19
CA GLY A 14 -3.67 -8.42 -3.52
C GLY A 14 -4.24 -7.02 -3.28
N LYS A 15 -3.40 -6.01 -3.08
CA LYS A 15 -3.79 -4.62 -2.81
C LYS A 15 -4.79 -4.07 -3.83
N THR A 16 -4.42 -4.08 -5.11
CA THR A 16 -5.26 -3.53 -6.18
C THR A 16 -6.62 -4.23 -6.26
N THR A 17 -6.64 -5.57 -6.14
CA THR A 17 -7.90 -6.34 -6.11
C THR A 17 -8.78 -5.92 -4.93
N ALA A 18 -8.21 -5.81 -3.74
CA ALA A 18 -8.92 -5.37 -2.55
C ALA A 18 -9.40 -3.91 -2.68
N SER A 19 -8.60 -3.03 -3.29
CA SER A 19 -8.94 -1.62 -3.48
C SER A 19 -10.22 -1.44 -4.29
N PHE A 20 -10.41 -2.18 -5.38
CA PHE A 20 -11.60 -2.06 -6.22
C PHE A 20 -12.90 -2.44 -5.51
N THR A 21 -12.83 -3.26 -4.46
CA THR A 21 -14.00 -3.63 -3.64
C THR A 21 -14.12 -2.75 -2.40
N ILE A 22 -13.03 -2.59 -1.65
CA ILE A 22 -13.06 -1.90 -0.34
C ILE A 22 -13.31 -0.40 -0.50
N LEU A 23 -12.65 0.25 -1.47
CA LEU A 23 -12.70 1.70 -1.59
C LEU A 23 -14.10 2.22 -1.95
N PRO A 24 -14.78 1.76 -3.02
CA PRO A 24 -16.08 2.29 -3.39
C PRO A 24 -17.20 1.82 -2.45
N GLU A 25 -17.19 0.57 -2.02
CA GLU A 25 -18.29 -0.03 -1.28
C GLU A 25 -18.25 0.27 0.21
N MET A 26 -17.08 0.08 0.84
CA MET A 26 -16.93 0.20 2.29
C MET A 26 -16.50 1.60 2.72
N LEU A 27 -15.55 2.24 2.00
CA LEU A 27 -14.97 3.52 2.37
C LEU A 27 -15.57 4.71 1.61
N LYS A 28 -16.44 4.46 0.64
CA LYS A 28 -17.06 5.47 -0.24
C LYS A 28 -16.02 6.40 -0.90
N CYS A 29 -14.81 5.89 -1.13
CA CYS A 29 -13.69 6.59 -1.74
C CYS A 29 -13.63 6.26 -3.23
N LYS A 30 -13.71 7.27 -4.11
CA LYS A 30 -13.69 7.11 -5.56
C LYS A 30 -12.36 7.54 -6.18
N GLU A 31 -11.59 8.37 -5.49
CA GLU A 31 -10.27 8.81 -5.95
C GLU A 31 -9.21 7.81 -5.50
N PHE A 32 -8.64 7.07 -6.46
CA PHE A 32 -7.62 6.07 -6.21
C PHE A 32 -6.40 6.31 -7.09
N VAL A 33 -5.24 6.50 -6.48
CA VAL A 33 -3.98 6.82 -7.16
C VAL A 33 -3.02 5.63 -7.05
N ASN A 34 -2.69 5.04 -8.20
CA ASN A 34 -1.80 3.89 -8.30
C ASN A 34 -0.80 4.09 -9.44
N SER A 35 0.50 4.08 -9.13
CA SER A 35 1.56 4.31 -10.12
C SER A 35 1.62 3.23 -11.20
N ASP A 36 1.30 1.97 -10.88
CA ASP A 36 1.31 0.87 -11.84
C ASP A 36 0.19 1.05 -12.88
N GLU A 37 -0.99 1.51 -12.45
CA GLU A 37 -2.11 1.81 -13.36
C GLU A 37 -1.82 3.05 -14.23
N ILE A 38 -1.17 4.07 -13.67
CA ILE A 38 -0.73 5.24 -14.44
C ILE A 38 0.30 4.80 -15.49
N ALA A 39 1.28 3.95 -15.14
CA ALA A 39 2.28 3.43 -16.06
C ALA A 39 1.66 2.66 -17.23
N LYS A 40 0.65 1.82 -16.95
CA LYS A 40 -0.13 1.13 -17.99
C LYS A 40 -0.88 2.10 -18.91
N GLY A 41 -1.46 3.15 -18.36
CA GLY A 41 -2.13 4.19 -19.14
C GLY A 41 -1.17 4.97 -20.05
N LEU A 42 0.06 5.21 -19.60
CA LEU A 42 1.10 5.90 -20.38
C LEU A 42 1.65 5.02 -21.51
N SER A 43 1.93 3.76 -21.24
CA SER A 43 2.53 2.84 -22.20
C SER A 43 2.12 1.40 -21.93
N PRO A 44 0.97 0.94 -22.47
CA PRO A 44 0.41 -0.38 -22.15
C PRO A 44 1.36 -1.55 -22.45
N PHE A 45 2.19 -1.42 -23.49
CA PHE A 45 3.14 -2.46 -23.94
C PHE A 45 4.54 -2.32 -23.35
N ASN A 46 4.84 -1.23 -22.63
CA ASN A 46 6.18 -0.95 -22.09
C ASN A 46 6.11 -0.32 -20.67
N ALA A 47 5.06 -0.64 -19.93
CA ALA A 47 4.82 -0.10 -18.58
C ALA A 47 5.96 -0.43 -17.58
N ASP A 48 6.74 -1.49 -17.87
CA ASP A 48 7.84 -1.97 -17.03
C ASP A 48 9.14 -1.18 -17.22
N SER A 49 9.21 -0.26 -18.21
CA SER A 49 10.41 0.51 -18.44
C SER A 49 10.65 1.53 -17.30
N ILE A 50 11.92 1.75 -16.98
CA ILE A 50 12.33 2.70 -15.93
C ILE A 50 11.83 4.11 -16.26
N ALA A 51 11.87 4.53 -17.51
CA ALA A 51 11.42 5.84 -17.95
C ALA A 51 9.91 6.03 -17.68
N VAL A 52 9.08 5.04 -18.03
CA VAL A 52 7.63 5.08 -17.80
C VAL A 52 7.32 5.04 -16.30
N ALA A 53 8.03 4.22 -15.51
CA ALA A 53 7.86 4.15 -14.07
C ALA A 53 8.18 5.50 -13.37
N VAL A 54 9.24 6.19 -13.81
CA VAL A 54 9.60 7.51 -13.30
C VAL A 54 8.53 8.54 -13.64
N GLU A 55 8.04 8.56 -14.89
CA GLU A 55 6.98 9.49 -15.30
C GLU A 55 5.66 9.20 -14.59
N ALA A 56 5.26 7.94 -14.46
CA ALA A 56 4.08 7.53 -13.69
C ALA A 56 4.18 8.00 -12.22
N SER A 57 5.36 7.89 -11.61
CA SER A 57 5.59 8.39 -10.27
C SER A 57 5.42 9.91 -10.16
N ARG A 58 5.92 10.67 -11.13
CA ARG A 58 5.74 12.15 -11.17
C ARG A 58 4.28 12.54 -11.28
N ILE A 59 3.53 11.88 -12.19
CA ILE A 59 2.10 12.09 -12.36
C ILE A 59 1.34 11.75 -11.09
N MET A 60 1.66 10.61 -10.46
CA MET A 60 1.10 10.20 -9.18
C MET A 60 1.29 11.28 -8.11
N TYR A 61 2.51 11.74 -7.89
CA TYR A 61 2.79 12.78 -6.89
C TYR A 61 2.07 14.10 -7.19
N LYS A 62 2.02 14.52 -8.47
CA LYS A 62 1.27 15.72 -8.87
C LYS A 62 -0.21 15.58 -8.53
N ARG A 63 -0.84 14.45 -8.89
CA ARG A 63 -2.25 14.19 -8.60
C ARG A 63 -2.54 14.19 -7.10
N ILE A 64 -1.67 13.57 -6.30
CA ILE A 64 -1.81 13.54 -4.84
C ILE A 64 -1.77 14.97 -4.25
N LYS A 65 -0.85 15.83 -4.73
CA LYS A 65 -0.77 17.23 -4.30
C LYS A 65 -2.03 18.02 -4.64
N GLU A 66 -2.60 17.81 -5.82
CA GLU A 66 -3.87 18.41 -6.23
C GLU A 66 -5.02 17.96 -5.31
N LEU A 67 -5.12 16.65 -5.03
CA LEU A 67 -6.14 16.11 -4.12
C LEU A 67 -6.02 16.69 -2.71
N ILE A 68 -4.80 16.77 -2.18
CA ILE A 68 -4.54 17.38 -0.86
C ILE A 68 -4.96 18.86 -0.87
N SER A 69 -4.58 19.63 -1.88
CA SER A 69 -4.91 21.07 -1.95
C SER A 69 -6.41 21.34 -2.06
N ASN A 70 -7.15 20.42 -2.68
CA ASN A 70 -8.60 20.50 -2.83
C ASN A 70 -9.37 19.97 -1.61
N GLY A 71 -8.70 19.33 -0.64
CA GLY A 71 -9.34 18.70 0.50
C GLY A 71 -10.19 17.48 0.14
N GLU A 72 -9.84 16.78 -0.94
CA GLU A 72 -10.58 15.62 -1.42
C GLU A 72 -10.16 14.32 -0.71
N THR A 73 -11.13 13.48 -0.33
CA THR A 73 -10.85 12.13 0.18
C THR A 73 -10.32 11.25 -0.94
N PHE A 74 -9.16 10.63 -0.72
CA PHE A 74 -8.54 9.75 -1.72
C PHE A 74 -7.80 8.57 -1.09
N ALA A 75 -7.51 7.58 -1.94
CA ALA A 75 -6.66 6.45 -1.60
C ALA A 75 -5.41 6.42 -2.50
N MET A 76 -4.32 5.88 -1.97
CA MET A 76 -3.11 5.59 -2.74
C MET A 76 -2.60 4.18 -2.46
N GLU A 77 -1.99 3.57 -3.48
CA GLU A 77 -1.34 2.28 -3.34
C GLU A 77 0.19 2.42 -3.22
N THR A 78 0.79 1.63 -2.31
CA THR A 78 2.24 1.63 -2.11
C THR A 78 2.74 0.30 -1.55
N THR A 79 4.02 -0.01 -1.74
CA THR A 79 4.68 -1.15 -1.09
C THR A 79 5.31 -0.81 0.26
N LEU A 80 5.28 0.46 0.67
CA LEU A 80 6.02 1.03 1.82
C LEU A 80 7.55 0.83 1.77
N ALA A 81 8.10 0.36 0.65
CA ALA A 81 9.54 0.14 0.51
C ALA A 81 10.37 1.43 0.35
N THR A 82 9.73 2.59 0.33
CA THR A 82 10.37 3.92 0.28
C THR A 82 9.95 4.76 1.47
N ARG A 83 10.80 5.70 1.88
CA ARG A 83 10.50 6.64 2.98
C ARG A 83 9.70 7.88 2.54
N SER A 84 9.59 8.12 1.24
CA SER A 84 8.95 9.33 0.68
C SER A 84 7.48 9.49 1.07
N VAL A 85 6.75 8.38 1.21
CA VAL A 85 5.34 8.37 1.60
C VAL A 85 5.13 8.93 3.02
N ALA A 86 6.10 8.78 3.93
CA ALA A 86 5.99 9.33 5.27
C ALA A 86 5.91 10.87 5.27
N ASN A 87 6.63 11.55 4.36
CA ASN A 87 6.53 13.00 4.23
C ASN A 87 5.16 13.42 3.69
N LEU A 88 4.63 12.66 2.73
CA LEU A 88 3.30 12.88 2.16
C LEU A 88 2.19 12.71 3.23
N ILE A 89 2.32 11.72 4.10
CA ILE A 89 1.40 11.52 5.24
C ILE A 89 1.40 12.77 6.14
N ARG A 90 2.59 13.25 6.54
CA ARG A 90 2.69 14.43 7.40
C ARG A 90 2.11 15.68 6.75
N GLU A 91 2.33 15.85 5.46
CA GLU A 91 1.75 16.96 4.69
C GLU A 91 0.23 16.87 4.63
N ALA A 92 -0.33 15.69 4.36
CA ALA A 92 -1.77 15.48 4.40
C ALA A 92 -2.36 15.79 5.79
N GLN A 93 -1.71 15.32 6.87
CA GLN A 93 -2.12 15.62 8.24
C GLN A 93 -2.08 17.11 8.55
N GLN A 94 -1.05 17.84 8.08
CA GLN A 94 -0.98 19.30 8.21
C GLN A 94 -2.13 20.01 7.46
N ALA A 95 -2.61 19.41 6.38
CA ALA A 95 -3.80 19.86 5.64
C ALA A 95 -5.14 19.37 6.24
N GLY A 96 -5.12 18.75 7.42
CA GLY A 96 -6.33 18.33 8.15
C GLY A 96 -6.89 16.96 7.75
N TYR A 97 -6.12 16.11 7.09
CA TYR A 97 -6.52 14.75 6.76
C TYR A 97 -6.41 13.78 7.93
N TYR A 98 -7.36 12.86 8.01
CA TYR A 98 -7.24 11.64 8.81
C TYR A 98 -6.62 10.54 7.96
N VAL A 99 -5.50 9.97 8.40
CA VAL A 99 -4.72 9.01 7.63
C VAL A 99 -4.94 7.59 8.14
N THR A 100 -5.45 6.74 7.26
CA THR A 100 -5.72 5.31 7.51
C THR A 100 -4.74 4.46 6.71
N LEU A 101 -4.00 3.59 7.39
CA LEU A 101 -3.07 2.64 6.79
C LEU A 101 -3.66 1.22 6.83
N LEU A 102 -3.84 0.60 5.66
CA LEU A 102 -4.25 -0.80 5.51
C LEU A 102 -3.08 -1.57 4.91
N TYR A 103 -2.49 -2.49 5.68
CA TYR A 103 -1.36 -3.31 5.24
C TYR A 103 -1.77 -4.75 4.97
N PHE A 104 -1.62 -5.18 3.72
CA PHE A 104 -1.87 -6.54 3.26
C PHE A 104 -0.58 -7.33 3.32
N TRP A 105 -0.48 -8.23 4.30
CA TRP A 105 0.68 -9.08 4.49
C TRP A 105 0.51 -10.42 3.79
N LEU A 106 1.62 -11.04 3.40
CA LEU A 106 1.75 -12.43 2.96
C LEU A 106 2.73 -13.14 3.88
N ASN A 107 2.48 -14.40 4.18
CA ASN A 107 3.26 -15.19 5.14
C ASN A 107 4.70 -15.50 4.68
N THR A 108 4.97 -15.42 3.37
CA THR A 108 6.31 -15.64 2.82
C THR A 108 6.58 -14.72 1.62
N PRO A 109 7.85 -14.35 1.37
CA PRO A 109 8.24 -13.69 0.12
C PRO A 109 8.10 -14.60 -1.11
N ASP A 110 8.16 -15.93 -0.94
CA ASP A 110 7.96 -16.89 -2.03
C ASP A 110 6.53 -16.83 -2.57
N LEU A 111 5.54 -16.76 -1.69
CA LEU A 111 4.14 -16.57 -2.08
C LEU A 111 3.93 -15.24 -2.84
N ALA A 112 4.64 -14.18 -2.44
CA ALA A 112 4.62 -12.92 -3.17
C ALA A 112 5.16 -13.07 -4.60
N VAL A 113 6.28 -13.77 -4.77
CA VAL A 113 6.89 -14.08 -6.07
C VAL A 113 5.95 -14.93 -6.93
N GLU A 114 5.38 -15.99 -6.36
CA GLU A 114 4.44 -16.88 -7.05
C GLU A 114 3.22 -16.12 -7.58
N ARG A 115 2.59 -15.27 -6.74
CA ARG A 115 1.43 -14.48 -7.15
C ARG A 115 1.76 -13.45 -8.24
N VAL A 116 2.97 -12.86 -8.21
CA VAL A 116 3.42 -11.99 -9.31
C VAL A 116 3.61 -12.79 -10.58
N LYS A 117 4.20 -14.00 -10.54
CA LYS A 117 4.34 -14.89 -11.72
C LYS A 117 2.98 -15.26 -12.32
N MET A 118 1.99 -15.62 -11.48
CA MET A 118 0.62 -15.90 -11.95
C MET A 118 -0.03 -14.68 -12.61
N ARG A 119 0.15 -13.49 -12.02
CA ARG A 119 -0.35 -12.23 -12.59
C ARG A 119 0.27 -11.94 -13.96
N VAL A 120 1.57 -12.17 -14.13
CA VAL A 120 2.28 -11.98 -15.40
C VAL A 120 1.77 -12.96 -16.45
N ALA A 121 1.54 -14.22 -16.10
CA ALA A 121 0.95 -15.23 -16.99
C ALA A 121 -0.45 -14.83 -17.50
N SER A 122 -1.18 -13.99 -16.73
CA SER A 122 -2.48 -13.40 -17.10
C SER A 122 -2.36 -12.02 -17.77
N GLY A 123 -1.18 -11.64 -18.28
CA GLY A 123 -0.96 -10.35 -18.97
C GLY A 123 -0.72 -9.15 -18.06
N GLY A 124 -0.45 -9.38 -16.78
CA GLY A 124 -0.16 -8.30 -15.83
C GLY A 124 1.31 -7.86 -15.82
N HIS A 125 1.56 -6.75 -15.15
CA HIS A 125 2.88 -6.13 -14.98
C HIS A 125 3.88 -7.04 -14.28
N ASN A 126 5.08 -7.17 -14.86
CA ASN A 126 6.18 -7.95 -14.30
C ASN A 126 7.01 -7.11 -13.33
N ILE A 127 7.51 -7.77 -12.28
CA ILE A 127 8.47 -7.18 -11.34
C ILE A 127 9.56 -8.21 -11.08
N PRO A 128 10.85 -7.85 -11.23
CA PRO A 128 11.95 -8.77 -10.98
C PRO A 128 11.90 -9.34 -9.55
N GLU A 129 12.14 -10.64 -9.42
CA GLU A 129 12.09 -11.36 -8.14
C GLU A 129 12.95 -10.73 -7.04
N PRO A 130 14.21 -10.27 -7.29
CA PRO A 130 15.00 -9.60 -6.27
C PRO A 130 14.33 -8.31 -5.75
N THR A 131 13.59 -7.61 -6.61
CA THR A 131 12.83 -6.42 -6.23
C THR A 131 11.64 -6.76 -5.34
N ILE A 132 10.92 -7.86 -5.65
CA ILE A 132 9.79 -8.32 -4.82
C ILE A 132 10.29 -8.66 -3.42
N ARG A 133 11.35 -9.46 -3.31
CA ARG A 133 11.94 -9.90 -2.03
C ARG A 133 12.44 -8.71 -1.20
N ARG A 134 13.16 -7.78 -1.82
CA ARG A 134 13.61 -6.56 -1.17
C ARG A 134 12.43 -5.72 -0.67
N ARG A 135 11.41 -5.50 -1.50
CA ARG A 135 10.22 -4.72 -1.12
C ARG A 135 9.41 -5.41 -0.03
N TYR A 136 9.37 -6.74 0.00
CA TYR A 136 8.73 -7.51 1.06
C TYR A 136 9.38 -7.20 2.43
N ALA A 137 10.69 -7.38 2.55
CA ALA A 137 11.41 -7.15 3.80
C ALA A 137 11.41 -5.64 4.19
N THR A 138 11.77 -4.75 3.26
CA THR A 138 11.83 -3.31 3.54
C THR A 138 10.44 -2.74 3.86
N GLY A 139 9.38 -3.26 3.23
CA GLY A 139 8.02 -2.82 3.50
C GLY A 139 7.56 -3.15 4.91
N ILE A 140 7.87 -4.34 5.42
CA ILE A 140 7.57 -4.75 6.80
C ILE A 140 8.37 -3.90 7.78
N HIS A 141 9.67 -3.77 7.60
CA HIS A 141 10.52 -2.94 8.46
C HIS A 141 10.00 -1.49 8.53
N ASN A 142 9.75 -0.86 7.39
CA ASN A 142 9.23 0.50 7.36
C ASN A 142 7.81 0.62 7.94
N LEU A 143 6.99 -0.41 7.85
CA LEU A 143 5.64 -0.43 8.44
C LEU A 143 5.71 -0.08 9.93
N PHE A 144 6.56 -0.78 10.68
CA PHE A 144 6.69 -0.59 12.13
C PHE A 144 7.52 0.66 12.49
N GLU A 145 8.65 0.87 11.83
CA GLU A 145 9.57 1.96 12.16
C GLU A 145 9.07 3.35 11.73
N LEU A 146 8.31 3.43 10.64
CA LEU A 146 7.99 4.73 10.03
C LEU A 146 6.50 5.02 9.95
N TYR A 147 5.66 4.01 9.59
CA TYR A 147 4.30 4.29 9.15
C TYR A 147 3.27 4.12 10.24
N ILE A 148 3.31 3.04 11.03
CA ILE A 148 2.43 2.86 12.19
C ILE A 148 2.50 4.06 13.16
N PRO A 149 3.69 4.57 13.52
CA PRO A 149 3.78 5.66 14.48
C PRO A 149 3.17 7.00 14.02
N ILE A 150 3.00 7.20 12.72
CA ILE A 150 2.51 8.48 12.18
C ILE A 150 1.07 8.43 11.69
N CYS A 151 0.52 7.25 11.36
CA CYS A 151 -0.85 7.10 10.89
C CYS A 151 -1.86 7.23 12.04
N ASP A 152 -3.04 7.81 11.76
CA ASP A 152 -4.09 8.01 12.78
C ASP A 152 -4.81 6.69 13.10
N PHE A 153 -4.97 5.83 12.09
CA PHE A 153 -5.44 4.44 12.23
C PHE A 153 -4.60 3.52 11.34
N TRP A 154 -4.35 2.30 11.80
CA TRP A 154 -3.69 1.27 11.01
C TRP A 154 -4.30 -0.11 11.25
N MET A 155 -4.25 -0.95 10.23
CA MET A 155 -4.66 -2.35 10.28
C MET A 155 -3.71 -3.21 9.45
N ILE A 156 -3.31 -4.36 10.00
CA ILE A 156 -2.52 -5.38 9.30
C ILE A 156 -3.41 -6.60 9.10
N GLY A 157 -3.53 -7.04 7.85
CA GLY A 157 -4.28 -8.24 7.48
C GLY A 157 -3.39 -9.28 6.83
N ASP A 158 -3.54 -10.54 7.23
CA ASP A 158 -2.96 -11.69 6.53
C ASP A 158 -3.82 -12.02 5.30
N ASN A 159 -3.29 -11.75 4.14
CA ASN A 159 -3.91 -12.04 2.85
C ASN A 159 -3.27 -13.25 2.14
N SER A 160 -2.61 -14.12 2.91
CA SER A 160 -2.00 -15.34 2.36
C SER A 160 -3.06 -16.33 1.87
N MET A 161 -4.20 -16.35 2.54
CA MET A 161 -5.37 -17.16 2.21
C MET A 161 -6.61 -16.28 2.00
N SER A 162 -7.71 -16.85 1.52
CA SER A 162 -9.00 -16.18 1.39
C SER A 162 -10.03 -16.85 2.31
N PRO A 163 -10.76 -16.08 3.10
CA PRO A 163 -10.75 -14.63 3.25
C PRO A 163 -9.51 -14.10 3.99
N MET A 164 -9.20 -12.81 3.82
CA MET A 164 -8.17 -12.12 4.59
C MET A 164 -8.51 -12.12 6.08
N GLU A 165 -7.53 -12.40 6.94
CA GLU A 165 -7.70 -12.39 8.39
C GLU A 165 -6.94 -11.21 9.03
N VAL A 166 -7.59 -10.50 9.96
CA VAL A 166 -6.95 -9.39 10.67
C VAL A 166 -5.93 -9.94 11.67
N ILE A 167 -4.68 -9.44 11.57
CA ILE A 167 -3.59 -9.74 12.52
C ILE A 167 -3.65 -8.78 13.71
N ALA A 168 -3.68 -7.48 13.43
CA ALA A 168 -3.73 -6.44 14.44
C ALA A 168 -4.26 -5.13 13.84
N LYS A 169 -4.74 -4.25 14.69
CA LYS A 169 -5.11 -2.87 14.36
C LYS A 169 -4.85 -1.94 15.55
N GLY A 170 -4.77 -0.65 15.30
CA GLY A 170 -4.60 0.34 16.36
C GLY A 170 -4.83 1.77 15.89
N PHE A 171 -5.02 2.65 16.84
CA PHE A 171 -5.07 4.09 16.67
C PHE A 171 -3.79 4.72 17.18
N LYS A 172 -3.48 5.89 16.65
CA LYS A 172 -2.32 6.67 17.09
C LYS A 172 -2.44 6.99 18.60
N ASN A 173 -1.37 6.68 19.34
CA ASN A 173 -1.28 6.89 20.78
C ASN A 173 -2.29 6.10 21.64
N GLU A 174 -2.93 5.08 21.10
CA GLU A 174 -3.83 4.20 21.83
C GLU A 174 -3.28 2.78 21.93
N LYS A 175 -3.89 1.97 22.81
CA LYS A 175 -3.56 0.56 22.93
C LYS A 175 -4.01 -0.18 21.67
N GLN A 176 -3.09 -0.92 21.07
CA GLN A 176 -3.36 -1.74 19.89
C GLN A 176 -4.16 -3.01 20.26
N GLU A 177 -5.01 -3.46 19.34
CA GLU A 177 -5.73 -4.72 19.42
C GLU A 177 -4.98 -5.76 18.56
N ILE A 178 -4.45 -6.82 19.19
CA ILE A 178 -3.71 -7.89 18.52
C ILE A 178 -4.56 -9.16 18.54
N TYR A 179 -4.87 -9.69 17.37
CA TYR A 179 -5.68 -10.92 17.20
C TYR A 179 -4.81 -12.16 16.96
N LYS A 180 -3.59 -11.96 16.41
CA LYS A 180 -2.62 -13.03 16.08
C LYS A 180 -1.25 -12.68 16.64
N GLU A 181 -1.07 -12.92 17.94
CA GLU A 181 0.10 -12.48 18.72
C GLU A 181 1.44 -12.99 18.15
N GLU A 182 1.54 -14.28 17.79
CA GLU A 182 2.77 -14.88 17.28
C GLU A 182 3.20 -14.25 15.94
N ILE A 183 2.22 -14.03 15.04
CA ILE A 183 2.48 -13.42 13.74
C ILE A 183 2.89 -11.96 13.94
N PHE A 184 2.16 -11.21 14.78
CA PHE A 184 2.44 -9.81 15.04
C PHE A 184 3.85 -9.61 15.58
N ARG A 185 4.27 -10.37 16.60
CA ARG A 185 5.63 -10.32 17.16
C ARG A 185 6.72 -10.65 16.14
N LYS A 186 6.48 -11.64 15.29
CA LYS A 186 7.40 -11.97 14.20
C LYS A 186 7.57 -10.82 13.21
N LEU A 187 6.48 -10.14 12.86
CA LEU A 187 6.50 -8.99 11.97
C LEU A 187 7.24 -7.79 12.59
N GLU A 188 6.98 -7.51 13.86
CA GLU A 188 7.60 -6.40 14.60
C GLU A 188 9.12 -6.57 14.75
N GLN A 189 9.62 -7.80 14.75
CA GLN A 189 11.04 -8.13 14.86
C GLN A 189 11.77 -8.27 13.51
N SER A 190 11.06 -8.09 12.38
CA SER A 190 11.58 -8.23 11.03
C SER A 190 12.05 -6.89 10.47
#